data_c48968311b8acdfeb4bbe139aadf456f
#
_entry.id   c48968311b8acdfeb4bbe139aadf456f
#
_cell.length_a   1.000
_cell.length_b   1.000
_cell.length_c   1.000
_cell.angle_alpha   90.00
_cell.angle_beta   90.00
_cell.angle_gamma   90.00
#
_symmetry.space_group_name_H-M   'P 1'
#
loop_
_entity.id
_entity.type
_entity.pdbx_description
1 polymer ?
#
loop_
_entity_poly.entity_id
_entity_poly.type
_entity_poly.pdbx_seq_one_letter_code
_entity_poly.pdbx_strand_id
1 'polypeptide(L)'
;MHVIAGKAVAFADALKPEFKAYSQAVIDNCKAMAEALVDAGYAVVSGGTDTHLALIDLSPKGVKGNAAEKALGRAYITCNKNGIPFDKEKFTITSGIRVGSLAGTTRGFGTAEFKLIGELMAEVLDALAENPEGNAEVEESVKQRVKALTAKFPIYEG
;
A
#
# COMPACT_ATOMS: atom_id res chain seq x y z
N MET A 1 13.80 26.99 11.64
CA MET A 1 13.39 27.77 10.44
C MET A 1 13.18 26.89 9.20
N HIS A 2 14.06 25.91 8.90
CA HIS A 2 13.95 25.05 7.71
C HIS A 2 12.60 24.29 7.60
N VAL A 3 12.04 23.79 8.70
CA VAL A 3 10.73 23.14 8.70
C VAL A 3 9.60 24.12 8.34
N ILE A 4 9.67 25.37 8.81
CA ILE A 4 8.69 26.40 8.48
C ILE A 4 8.79 26.75 6.99
N ALA A 5 10.00 26.89 6.46
CA ALA A 5 10.23 27.10 5.03
C ALA A 5 9.68 25.93 4.19
N GLY A 6 9.93 24.68 4.60
CA GLY A 6 9.36 23.51 3.93
C GLY A 6 7.84 23.50 3.90
N LYS A 7 7.20 23.88 5.01
CA LYS A 7 5.72 24.02 5.06
C LYS A 7 5.22 25.13 4.14
N ALA A 8 5.91 26.25 4.06
CA ALA A 8 5.53 27.36 3.17
C ALA A 8 5.58 26.93 1.69
N VAL A 9 6.61 26.19 1.28
CA VAL A 9 6.71 25.62 -0.08
C VAL A 9 5.58 24.62 -0.33
N ALA A 10 5.34 23.69 0.59
CA ALA A 10 4.26 22.69 0.45
C ALA A 10 2.88 23.33 0.33
N PHE A 11 2.59 24.38 1.12
CA PHE A 11 1.33 25.10 1.00
C PHE A 11 1.22 25.90 -0.29
N ALA A 12 2.32 26.48 -0.77
CA ALA A 12 2.35 27.15 -2.07
C ALA A 12 2.06 26.18 -3.22
N ASP A 13 2.60 24.95 -3.16
CA ASP A 13 2.28 23.91 -4.12
C ASP A 13 0.82 23.44 -4.02
N ALA A 14 0.28 23.31 -2.81
CA ALA A 14 -1.12 22.94 -2.58
C ALA A 14 -2.15 23.99 -3.07
N LEU A 15 -1.73 25.25 -3.23
CA LEU A 15 -2.59 26.32 -3.78
C LEU A 15 -2.62 26.33 -5.32
N LYS A 16 -1.76 25.58 -5.99
CA LYS A 16 -1.72 25.49 -7.45
C LYS A 16 -2.90 24.69 -7.99
N PRO A 17 -3.47 25.05 -9.15
CA PRO A 17 -4.58 24.29 -9.76
C PRO A 17 -4.25 22.82 -10.00
N GLU A 18 -3.01 22.49 -10.33
CA GLU A 18 -2.51 21.13 -10.61
C GLU A 18 -2.62 20.23 -9.38
N PHE A 19 -2.57 20.80 -8.17
CA PHE A 19 -2.69 20.03 -6.93
C PHE A 19 -4.05 19.33 -6.79
N LYS A 20 -5.12 19.91 -7.37
CA LYS A 20 -6.44 19.28 -7.40
C LYS A 20 -6.43 18.00 -8.24
N ALA A 21 -5.78 18.02 -9.40
CA ALA A 21 -5.65 16.85 -10.26
C ALA A 21 -4.77 15.77 -9.59
N TYR A 22 -3.67 16.18 -8.96
CA TYR A 22 -2.85 15.29 -8.15
C TYR A 22 -3.64 14.62 -7.01
N SER A 23 -4.40 15.39 -6.25
CA SER A 23 -5.21 14.86 -5.14
C SER A 23 -6.27 13.87 -5.61
N GLN A 24 -6.90 14.12 -6.78
CA GLN A 24 -7.84 13.18 -7.37
C GLN A 24 -7.14 11.88 -7.81
N ALA A 25 -5.99 11.99 -8.46
CA ALA A 25 -5.19 10.83 -8.84
C ALA A 25 -4.77 9.98 -7.62
N VAL A 26 -4.44 10.62 -6.49
CA VAL A 26 -4.14 9.92 -5.23
C VAL A 26 -5.32 9.06 -4.77
N ILE A 27 -6.54 9.60 -4.82
CA ILE A 27 -7.76 8.88 -4.43
C ILE A 27 -8.04 7.74 -5.40
N ASP A 28 -7.99 8.00 -6.71
CA ASP A 28 -8.28 7.00 -7.75
C ASP A 28 -7.28 5.85 -7.70
N ASN A 29 -6.02 6.13 -7.48
CA ASN A 29 -4.96 5.16 -7.30
C ASN A 29 -5.17 4.29 -6.05
N CYS A 30 -5.56 4.91 -4.93
CA CYS A 30 -5.85 4.16 -3.70
C CYS A 30 -7.06 3.23 -3.88
N LYS A 31 -8.10 3.69 -4.59
CA LYS A 31 -9.25 2.86 -4.94
C LYS A 31 -8.85 1.66 -5.79
N ALA A 32 -8.08 1.87 -6.85
CA ALA A 32 -7.64 0.79 -7.74
C ALA A 32 -6.86 -0.30 -6.99
N MET A 33 -5.98 0.10 -6.05
CA MET A 33 -5.27 -0.84 -5.19
C MET A 33 -6.20 -1.59 -4.23
N ALA A 34 -7.14 -0.87 -3.61
CA ALA A 34 -8.11 -1.45 -2.68
C ALA A 34 -9.05 -2.43 -3.39
N GLU A 35 -9.54 -2.09 -4.58
CA GLU A 35 -10.38 -2.96 -5.42
C GLU A 35 -9.65 -4.26 -5.78
N ALA A 36 -8.39 -4.19 -6.19
CA ALA A 36 -7.59 -5.38 -6.48
C ALA A 36 -7.46 -6.32 -5.27
N LEU A 37 -7.34 -5.77 -4.06
CA LEU A 37 -7.31 -6.56 -2.83
C LEU A 37 -8.68 -7.16 -2.50
N VAL A 38 -9.78 -6.43 -2.76
CA VAL A 38 -11.15 -6.96 -2.61
C VAL A 38 -11.39 -8.10 -3.59
N ASP A 39 -10.99 -7.94 -4.86
CA ASP A 39 -11.10 -8.99 -5.88
C ASP A 39 -10.32 -10.27 -5.49
N ALA A 40 -9.23 -10.12 -4.76
CA ALA A 40 -8.44 -11.21 -4.19
C ALA A 40 -9.04 -11.80 -2.88
N GLY A 41 -10.18 -11.29 -2.42
CA GLY A 41 -10.91 -11.81 -1.25
C GLY A 41 -10.48 -11.20 0.09
N TYR A 42 -9.76 -10.09 0.09
CA TYR A 42 -9.47 -9.32 1.32
C TYR A 42 -10.59 -8.32 1.62
N ALA A 43 -10.82 -8.05 2.89
CA ALA A 43 -11.80 -7.06 3.30
C ALA A 43 -11.12 -5.69 3.47
N VAL A 44 -11.68 -4.65 2.85
CA VAL A 44 -11.29 -3.26 3.10
C VAL A 44 -12.26 -2.69 4.15
N VAL A 45 -11.70 -2.17 5.25
CA VAL A 45 -12.51 -1.55 6.30
C VAL A 45 -13.32 -0.40 5.69
N SER A 46 -14.59 -0.28 6.07
CA SER A 46 -15.58 0.64 5.48
C SER A 46 -16.00 0.32 4.03
N GLY A 47 -15.63 -0.87 3.51
CA GLY A 47 -16.02 -1.30 2.17
C GLY A 47 -15.30 -0.62 1.02
N GLY A 48 -14.24 0.16 1.30
CA GLY A 48 -13.46 0.88 0.30
C GLY A 48 -12.73 2.07 0.88
N THR A 49 -12.30 2.99 0.00
CA THR A 49 -11.65 4.24 0.40
C THR A 49 -12.05 5.40 -0.49
N ASP A 50 -12.16 6.58 0.08
CA ASP A 50 -12.33 7.89 -0.57
C ASP A 50 -11.16 8.83 -0.25
N THR A 51 -10.07 8.27 0.30
CA THR A 51 -8.87 8.99 0.71
C THR A 51 -7.60 8.38 0.09
N HIS A 52 -6.46 8.84 0.55
CA HIS A 52 -5.14 8.32 0.16
C HIS A 52 -4.74 7.03 0.89
N LEU A 53 -5.55 6.53 1.80
CA LEU A 53 -5.27 5.37 2.65
C LEU A 53 -6.37 4.31 2.52
N ALA A 54 -5.98 3.04 2.62
CA ALA A 54 -6.88 1.92 2.82
C ALA A 54 -6.40 1.09 4.02
N LEU A 55 -7.35 0.65 4.85
CA LEU A 55 -7.13 -0.28 5.94
C LEU A 55 -7.66 -1.64 5.52
N ILE A 56 -6.78 -2.61 5.44
CA ILE A 56 -7.08 -3.96 4.96
C ILE A 56 -7.20 -4.89 6.17
N ASP A 57 -8.33 -5.55 6.30
CA ASP A 57 -8.57 -6.59 7.28
C ASP A 57 -8.06 -7.94 6.74
N LEU A 58 -7.10 -8.54 7.44
CA LEU A 58 -6.47 -9.81 7.09
C LEU A 58 -7.10 -11.00 7.81
N SER A 59 -8.04 -10.75 8.75
CA SER A 59 -8.68 -11.80 9.57
C SER A 59 -9.38 -12.86 8.74
N PRO A 60 -10.07 -12.55 7.60
CA PRO A 60 -10.75 -13.56 6.81
C PRO A 60 -9.82 -14.66 6.28
N LYS A 61 -8.54 -14.34 6.07
CA LYS A 61 -7.52 -15.31 5.63
C LYS A 61 -6.59 -15.77 6.76
N GLY A 62 -6.85 -15.38 8.01
CA GLY A 62 -6.09 -15.80 9.19
C GLY A 62 -4.68 -15.20 9.30
N VAL A 63 -4.34 -14.23 8.45
CA VAL A 63 -3.02 -13.59 8.43
C VAL A 63 -2.93 -12.53 9.53
N LYS A 64 -1.78 -12.46 10.21
CA LYS A 64 -1.53 -11.44 11.23
C LYS A 64 -0.82 -10.23 10.62
N GLY A 65 -1.17 -9.02 11.10
CA GLY A 65 -0.64 -7.78 10.57
C GLY A 65 0.89 -7.67 10.66
N ASN A 66 1.50 -8.12 11.76
CA ASN A 66 2.94 -8.10 11.94
C ASN A 66 3.68 -9.08 11.01
N ALA A 67 3.06 -10.21 10.66
CA ALA A 67 3.61 -11.15 9.68
C ALA A 67 3.49 -10.60 8.27
N ALA A 68 2.33 -10.03 7.92
CA ALA A 68 2.08 -9.37 6.65
C ALA A 68 3.05 -8.20 6.40
N GLU A 69 3.24 -7.31 7.39
CA GLU A 69 4.18 -6.18 7.31
C GLU A 69 5.61 -6.66 6.97
N LYS A 70 6.06 -7.74 7.61
CA LYS A 70 7.39 -8.31 7.37
C LYS A 70 7.51 -8.96 6.00
N ALA A 71 6.52 -9.77 5.59
CA ALA A 71 6.52 -10.47 4.31
C ALA A 71 6.49 -9.48 3.14
N LEU A 72 5.58 -8.52 3.17
CA LEU A 72 5.50 -7.44 2.17
C LEU A 72 6.78 -6.60 2.14
N GLY A 73 7.37 -6.31 3.31
CA GLY A 73 8.65 -5.59 3.38
C GLY A 73 9.79 -6.33 2.69
N ARG A 74 9.88 -7.67 2.83
CA ARG A 74 10.87 -8.48 2.11
C ARG A 74 10.63 -8.51 0.60
N ALA A 75 9.37 -8.41 0.18
CA ALA A 75 8.97 -8.26 -1.21
C ALA A 75 9.08 -6.81 -1.75
N TYR A 76 9.65 -5.88 -0.97
CA TYR A 76 9.84 -4.46 -1.30
C TYR A 76 8.53 -3.65 -1.43
N ILE A 77 7.46 -4.12 -0.80
CA ILE A 77 6.20 -3.41 -0.67
C ILE A 77 6.08 -2.90 0.77
N THR A 78 6.25 -1.60 0.96
CA THR A 78 6.20 -0.99 2.30
C THR A 78 4.75 -0.76 2.73
N CYS A 79 4.38 -1.32 3.87
CA CYS A 79 3.15 -1.04 4.58
C CYS A 79 3.42 -1.00 6.08
N ASN A 80 2.42 -0.73 6.89
CA ASN A 80 2.52 -0.94 8.32
C ASN A 80 1.35 -1.78 8.84
N LYS A 81 1.64 -2.61 9.85
CA LYS A 81 0.58 -3.29 10.60
C LYS A 81 -0.32 -2.26 11.28
N ASN A 82 -1.60 -2.52 11.32
CA ASN A 82 -2.60 -1.62 11.89
C ASN A 82 -3.75 -2.41 12.51
N GLY A 83 -4.22 -1.95 13.68
CA GLY A 83 -5.45 -2.51 14.27
C GLY A 83 -6.66 -2.21 13.39
N ILE A 84 -7.57 -3.17 13.33
CA ILE A 84 -8.89 -2.99 12.70
C ILE A 84 -9.93 -2.63 13.78
N PRO A 85 -11.11 -2.12 13.42
CA PRO A 85 -12.19 -1.92 14.37
C PRO A 85 -12.52 -3.22 15.12
N PHE A 86 -12.59 -3.12 16.46
CA PHE A 86 -12.83 -4.28 17.35
C PHE A 86 -11.77 -5.39 17.25
N ASP A 87 -10.54 -5.03 16.91
CA ASP A 87 -9.42 -5.97 16.78
C ASP A 87 -9.26 -6.81 18.07
N LYS A 88 -9.17 -8.13 17.92
CA LYS A 88 -8.95 -9.06 19.03
C LYS A 88 -7.48 -9.32 19.33
N GLU A 89 -6.60 -8.88 18.43
CA GLU A 89 -5.16 -9.05 18.59
C GLU A 89 -4.55 -7.90 19.40
N LYS A 90 -3.39 -8.17 20.00
CA LYS A 90 -2.60 -7.13 20.67
C LYS A 90 -2.12 -6.10 19.64
N PHE A 91 -1.95 -4.84 20.06
CA PHE A 91 -1.48 -3.76 19.19
C PHE A 91 -0.10 -4.03 18.54
N THR A 92 0.70 -4.93 19.11
CA THR A 92 2.00 -5.36 18.58
C THR A 92 1.88 -6.40 17.45
N ILE A 93 0.70 -7.04 17.32
CA ILE A 93 0.41 -8.07 16.32
C ILE A 93 -0.50 -7.51 15.26
N THR A 94 -1.71 -7.06 15.64
CA THR A 94 -2.79 -6.54 14.82
C THR A 94 -3.39 -7.56 13.84
N SER A 95 -4.61 -7.28 13.37
CA SER A 95 -5.29 -8.10 12.36
C SER A 95 -5.36 -7.42 10.99
N GLY A 96 -4.76 -6.26 10.83
CA GLY A 96 -4.78 -5.52 9.58
C GLY A 96 -3.45 -4.89 9.22
N ILE A 97 -3.42 -4.34 8.00
CA ILE A 97 -2.36 -3.48 7.48
C ILE A 97 -2.95 -2.20 6.91
N ARG A 98 -2.17 -1.13 6.96
CA ARG A 98 -2.51 0.15 6.33
C ARG A 98 -1.60 0.38 5.13
N VAL A 99 -2.21 0.72 4.01
CA VAL A 99 -1.55 1.02 2.75
C VAL A 99 -1.99 2.39 2.24
N GLY A 100 -1.23 2.98 1.33
CA GLY A 100 -1.55 4.29 0.79
C GLY A 100 -0.91 4.56 -0.56
N SER A 101 -1.44 5.55 -1.26
CA SER A 101 -1.11 5.84 -2.66
C SER A 101 -0.24 7.07 -2.88
N LEU A 102 0.00 7.92 -1.86
CA LEU A 102 0.68 9.21 -2.02
C LEU A 102 2.05 9.09 -2.68
N ALA A 103 2.93 8.25 -2.12
CA ALA A 103 4.31 8.14 -2.58
C ALA A 103 4.42 7.64 -4.02
N GLY A 104 3.62 6.62 -4.38
CA GLY A 104 3.58 6.09 -5.75
C GLY A 104 2.99 7.09 -6.73
N THR A 105 1.92 7.81 -6.36
CA THR A 105 1.32 8.84 -7.20
C THR A 105 2.31 9.99 -7.46
N THR A 106 3.02 10.46 -6.43
CA THR A 106 4.08 11.46 -6.59
C THR A 106 5.19 10.98 -7.51
N ARG A 107 5.47 9.69 -7.50
CA ARG A 107 6.47 9.05 -8.35
C ARG A 107 6.01 8.86 -9.81
N GLY A 108 4.73 9.09 -10.09
CA GLY A 108 4.14 8.99 -11.42
C GLY A 108 3.34 7.71 -11.68
N PHE A 109 3.07 6.89 -10.66
CA PHE A 109 2.21 5.72 -10.79
C PHE A 109 0.77 6.14 -11.05
N GLY A 110 0.11 5.44 -11.97
CA GLY A 110 -1.32 5.56 -12.23
C GLY A 110 -2.11 4.37 -11.67
N THR A 111 -3.39 4.33 -12.00
CA THR A 111 -4.31 3.28 -11.52
C THR A 111 -3.89 1.87 -11.94
N ALA A 112 -3.26 1.72 -13.13
CA ALA A 112 -2.78 0.43 -13.60
C ALA A 112 -1.64 -0.11 -12.73
N GLU A 113 -0.69 0.74 -12.35
CA GLU A 113 0.41 0.38 -11.45
C GLU A 113 -0.11 0.06 -10.05
N PHE A 114 -1.07 0.83 -9.53
CA PHE A 114 -1.66 0.57 -8.22
C PHE A 114 -2.52 -0.70 -8.18
N LYS A 115 -3.23 -1.02 -9.26
CA LYS A 115 -3.90 -2.31 -9.41
C LYS A 115 -2.88 -3.45 -9.35
N LEU A 116 -1.79 -3.37 -10.12
CA LEU A 116 -0.71 -4.36 -10.08
C LEU A 116 -0.10 -4.48 -8.68
N ILE A 117 0.10 -3.37 -7.96
CA ILE A 117 0.59 -3.41 -6.57
C ILE A 117 -0.38 -4.18 -5.67
N GLY A 118 -1.68 -3.95 -5.80
CA GLY A 118 -2.72 -4.69 -5.06
C GLY A 118 -2.67 -6.19 -5.35
N GLU A 119 -2.52 -6.58 -6.61
CA GLU A 119 -2.36 -7.97 -7.04
C GLU A 119 -1.09 -8.61 -6.46
N LEU A 120 0.05 -7.91 -6.51
CA LEU A 120 1.31 -8.36 -5.92
C LEU A 120 1.25 -8.52 -4.40
N MET A 121 0.53 -7.61 -3.73
CA MET A 121 0.28 -7.73 -2.29
C MET A 121 -0.55 -8.97 -1.98
N ALA A 122 -1.62 -9.21 -2.73
CA ALA A 122 -2.48 -10.39 -2.55
C ALA A 122 -1.67 -11.68 -2.72
N GLU A 123 -0.80 -11.76 -3.74
CA GLU A 123 0.05 -12.93 -3.99
C GLU A 123 0.96 -13.25 -2.78
N VAL A 124 1.61 -12.25 -2.19
CA VAL A 124 2.44 -12.44 -0.99
C VAL A 124 1.60 -12.84 0.22
N LEU A 125 0.44 -12.21 0.40
CA LEU A 125 -0.43 -12.45 1.55
C LEU A 125 -1.11 -13.82 1.46
N ASP A 126 -1.48 -14.29 0.28
CA ASP A 126 -2.04 -15.63 0.06
C ASP A 126 -0.99 -16.71 0.33
N ALA A 127 0.23 -16.54 -0.18
CA ALA A 127 1.34 -17.45 0.11
C ALA A 127 1.66 -17.49 1.62
N LEU A 128 1.56 -16.35 2.31
CA LEU A 128 1.76 -16.28 3.76
C LEU A 128 0.62 -16.97 4.52
N ALA A 129 -0.61 -16.91 4.03
CA ALA A 129 -1.76 -17.61 4.62
C ALA A 129 -1.64 -19.13 4.49
N GLU A 130 -1.18 -19.62 3.34
CA GLU A 130 -0.96 -21.03 3.06
C GLU A 130 0.24 -21.61 3.81
N ASN A 131 1.35 -20.90 3.84
CA ASN A 131 2.59 -21.34 4.48
C ASN A 131 3.32 -20.17 5.18
N PRO A 132 3.05 -19.92 6.46
CA PRO A 132 3.64 -18.81 7.21
C PRO A 132 5.17 -18.81 7.29
N GLU A 133 5.83 -19.95 7.07
CA GLU A 133 7.28 -20.10 7.21
C GLU A 133 8.02 -20.38 5.89
N GLY A 134 7.29 -20.65 4.81
CA GLY A 134 7.87 -21.12 3.55
C GLY A 134 7.50 -20.33 2.30
N ASN A 135 7.26 -19.03 2.39
CA ASN A 135 6.84 -18.19 1.27
C ASN A 135 7.97 -17.39 0.59
N ALA A 136 9.23 -17.69 0.90
CA ALA A 136 10.40 -16.94 0.42
C ALA A 136 10.51 -16.89 -1.11
N GLU A 137 10.11 -17.95 -1.83
CA GLU A 137 10.14 -17.99 -3.30
C GLU A 137 9.14 -16.98 -3.89
N VAL A 138 7.94 -16.91 -3.33
CA VAL A 138 6.91 -15.96 -3.77
C VAL A 138 7.35 -14.53 -3.46
N GLU A 139 7.88 -14.28 -2.25
CA GLU A 139 8.41 -12.98 -1.87
C GLU A 139 9.53 -12.50 -2.82
N GLU A 140 10.46 -13.37 -3.20
CA GLU A 140 11.54 -13.00 -4.13
C GLU A 140 11.00 -12.79 -5.55
N SER A 141 10.06 -13.61 -6.03
CA SER A 141 9.39 -13.41 -7.31
C SER A 141 8.70 -12.04 -7.38
N VAL A 142 7.89 -11.73 -6.37
CA VAL A 142 7.19 -10.44 -6.27
C VAL A 142 8.19 -9.28 -6.19
N LYS A 143 9.24 -9.42 -5.39
CA LYS A 143 10.32 -8.42 -5.27
C LYS A 143 10.97 -8.07 -6.62
N GLN A 144 11.23 -9.06 -7.47
CA GLN A 144 11.78 -8.80 -8.81
C GLN A 144 10.77 -8.01 -9.68
N ARG A 145 9.48 -8.33 -9.60
CA ARG A 145 8.43 -7.60 -10.32
C ARG A 145 8.28 -6.16 -9.79
N VAL A 146 8.38 -5.95 -8.47
CA VAL A 146 8.40 -4.61 -7.87
C VAL A 146 9.61 -3.80 -8.35
N LYS A 147 10.79 -4.40 -8.41
CA LYS A 147 11.99 -3.75 -8.97
C LYS A 147 11.79 -3.36 -10.44
N ALA A 148 11.23 -4.27 -11.25
CA ALA A 148 10.96 -4.00 -12.67
C ALA A 148 9.93 -2.88 -12.85
N LEU A 149 8.91 -2.81 -11.98
CA LEU A 149 7.95 -1.71 -11.96
C LEU A 149 8.62 -0.39 -11.59
N THR A 150 9.33 -0.37 -10.47
CA THR A 150 9.92 0.87 -9.93
C THR A 150 11.05 1.43 -10.79
N ALA A 151 11.73 0.60 -11.57
CA ALA A 151 12.75 1.04 -12.53
C ALA A 151 12.20 1.92 -13.65
N LYS A 152 10.90 1.79 -13.97
CA LYS A 152 10.23 2.65 -14.98
C LYS A 152 9.90 4.05 -14.45
N PHE A 153 9.98 4.24 -13.15
CA PHE A 153 9.59 5.46 -12.45
C PHE A 153 10.69 5.87 -11.47
N PRO A 154 11.84 6.36 -11.94
CA PRO A 154 12.92 6.78 -11.05
C PRO A 154 12.49 7.97 -10.19
N ILE A 155 12.96 8.01 -8.92
CA ILE A 155 12.66 9.13 -7.99
C ILE A 155 13.45 10.37 -8.39
N TYR A 156 14.67 10.17 -8.86
CA TYR A 156 15.55 11.23 -9.34
C TYR A 156 15.92 10.92 -10.79
N GLU A 157 15.75 11.92 -11.66
CA GLU A 157 16.33 11.90 -13.00
C GLU A 157 17.83 12.12 -12.84
N GLY A 158 18.64 11.17 -13.33
CA GLY A 158 20.10 11.21 -13.28
C GLY A 158 20.70 12.20 -14.27
#